data_3750efc3fa734568121c18ed63af3967
#
_entry.id   3750efc3fa734568121c18ed63af3967
#
_cell.length_a   1.000
_cell.length_b   1.000
_cell.length_c   1.000
_cell.angle_alpha   90.00
_cell.angle_beta   90.00
_cell.angle_gamma   90.00
#
_symmetry.space_group_name_H-M   'P 1'
#
loop_
_entity.id
_entity.type
_entity.pdbx_description
1 polymer ?
#
loop_
_entity_poly.entity_id
_entity_poly.type
_entity_poly.pdbx_seq_one_letter_code
_entity_poly.pdbx_strand_id
1 'polypeptide(L)'
;MAQPTALTYNSLVTQVCLLAPYQYSTVSGVVTPQAPEFTALIPQMLNYAEQRIQRDMELLNQQIMRGPYSLAAGVNQLAVPPSDILTIQDVLVTIGGVPTPMNPVSKAYMLMVWPASAAPGPPKVFALQGGDAATQGLTSTIVLLGPPLDQPYQANVIGQARSPTLASYATSVDADTKSTWISTWLPDLLVMACMIYVSAYQRDFGRQSDDPQMAVSYEAQYQGLLDGANKQEFQRRWEADAWSAMAKSPVATPTR
;
A
#
# COMPACT_ATOMS: atom_id res chain seq x y z
N MET A 1 25.04 -5.49 12.77
CA MET A 1 24.32 -4.20 12.85
C MET A 1 23.18 -4.36 13.83
N ALA A 2 23.03 -3.46 14.81
CA ALA A 2 21.87 -3.47 15.70
C ALA A 2 20.61 -3.23 14.86
N GLN A 3 19.56 -4.02 15.06
CA GLN A 3 18.28 -3.74 14.42
C GLN A 3 17.76 -2.39 14.92
N PRO A 4 17.22 -1.55 14.05
CA PRO A 4 16.59 -0.31 14.46
C PRO A 4 15.45 -0.64 15.45
N THR A 5 15.34 0.15 16.51
CA THR A 5 14.25 0.00 17.48
C THR A 5 12.95 0.38 16.76
N ALA A 6 12.16 -0.62 16.41
CA ALA A 6 10.91 -0.42 15.71
C ALA A 6 9.92 0.36 16.60
N LEU A 7 9.27 1.40 16.04
CA LEU A 7 8.22 2.10 16.75
C LEU A 7 6.94 1.25 16.75
N THR A 8 6.43 1.02 17.95
CA THR A 8 5.11 0.45 18.21
C THR A 8 4.06 1.57 18.28
N TYR A 9 2.78 1.23 18.27
CA TYR A 9 1.71 2.23 18.38
C TYR A 9 1.88 3.09 19.64
N ASN A 10 2.05 2.48 20.82
CA ASN A 10 2.17 3.22 22.08
C ASN A 10 3.47 4.04 22.16
N SER A 11 4.58 3.54 21.62
CA SER A 11 5.82 4.30 21.56
C SER A 11 5.73 5.51 20.65
N LEU A 12 5.04 5.39 19.50
CA LEU A 12 4.78 6.50 18.59
C LEU A 12 3.85 7.55 19.23
N VAL A 13 2.76 7.12 19.86
CA VAL A 13 1.87 8.02 20.61
C VAL A 13 2.64 8.79 21.68
N THR A 14 3.50 8.10 22.42
CA THR A 14 4.36 8.71 23.43
C THR A 14 5.26 9.79 22.83
N GLN A 15 5.94 9.51 21.72
CA GLN A 15 6.79 10.49 21.03
C GLN A 15 5.99 11.69 20.52
N VAL A 16 4.84 11.46 19.89
CA VAL A 16 3.97 12.52 19.39
C VAL A 16 3.47 13.40 20.55
N CYS A 17 3.07 12.81 21.69
CA CYS A 17 2.64 13.57 22.86
C CYS A 17 3.77 14.40 23.48
N LEU A 18 5.00 13.90 23.48
CA LEU A 18 6.17 14.63 24.01
C LEU A 18 6.60 15.78 23.08
N LEU A 19 6.44 15.62 21.79
CA LEU A 19 6.76 16.66 20.78
C LEU A 19 5.65 17.71 20.68
N ALA A 20 4.40 17.32 20.95
CA ALA A 20 3.28 18.25 20.94
C ALA A 20 3.23 19.06 22.26
N PRO A 21 2.94 20.36 22.25
CA PRO A 21 2.85 21.20 23.45
C PRO A 21 1.56 20.94 24.26
N TYR A 22 1.10 19.69 24.33
CA TYR A 22 -0.08 19.29 25.10
C TYR A 22 0.31 18.78 26.49
N GLN A 23 -0.59 19.04 27.44
CA GLN A 23 -0.49 18.38 28.76
C GLN A 23 -0.80 16.90 28.60
N TYR A 24 0.07 16.07 29.13
CA TYR A 24 -0.09 14.62 29.15
C TYR A 24 0.05 14.09 30.58
N SER A 25 -0.54 12.94 30.84
CA SER A 25 -0.35 12.19 32.07
C SER A 25 0.38 10.88 31.76
N THR A 26 1.23 10.45 32.71
CA THR A 26 1.89 9.15 32.60
C THR A 26 1.28 8.21 33.63
N VAL A 27 0.62 7.16 33.15
CA VAL A 27 0.06 6.11 34.02
C VAL A 27 0.73 4.79 33.63
N SER A 28 1.42 4.17 34.60
CA SER A 28 2.13 2.89 34.38
C SER A 28 3.10 2.90 33.19
N GLY A 29 3.77 4.03 32.95
CA GLY A 29 4.72 4.18 31.85
C GLY A 29 4.10 4.50 30.48
N VAL A 30 2.78 4.52 30.38
CA VAL A 30 2.06 4.92 29.15
C VAL A 30 1.74 6.41 29.23
N VAL A 31 2.19 7.17 28.23
CA VAL A 31 1.91 8.59 28.11
C VAL A 31 0.58 8.75 27.36
N THR A 32 -0.38 9.38 28.05
CA THR A 32 -1.70 9.69 27.46
C THR A 32 -1.97 11.19 27.52
N PRO A 33 -2.47 11.82 26.46
CA PRO A 33 -2.89 13.21 26.51
C PRO A 33 -4.01 13.40 27.53
N GLN A 34 -4.03 14.52 28.22
CA GLN A 34 -5.10 14.85 29.17
C GLN A 34 -6.42 15.23 28.50
N ALA A 35 -6.35 15.70 27.24
CA ALA A 35 -7.54 16.04 26.45
C ALA A 35 -8.15 14.76 25.83
N PRO A 36 -9.33 14.29 26.27
CA PRO A 36 -9.93 13.05 25.76
C PRO A 36 -10.28 13.15 24.28
N GLU A 37 -10.63 14.33 23.81
CA GLU A 37 -10.92 14.59 22.39
C GLU A 37 -9.69 14.38 21.50
N PHE A 38 -8.54 14.85 21.94
CA PHE A 38 -7.28 14.65 21.23
C PHE A 38 -6.88 13.17 21.24
N THR A 39 -7.03 12.49 22.38
CA THR A 39 -6.75 11.05 22.47
C THR A 39 -7.59 10.23 21.49
N ALA A 40 -8.87 10.58 21.33
CA ALA A 40 -9.77 9.92 20.39
C ALA A 40 -9.38 10.12 18.92
N LEU A 41 -8.73 11.25 18.59
CA LEU A 41 -8.30 11.57 17.22
C LEU A 41 -6.94 10.97 16.83
N ILE A 42 -6.08 10.63 17.81
CA ILE A 42 -4.73 10.12 17.56
C ILE A 42 -4.71 8.94 16.57
N PRO A 43 -5.52 7.87 16.72
CA PRO A 43 -5.48 6.76 15.79
C PRO A 43 -5.78 7.18 14.35
N GLN A 44 -6.70 8.12 14.16
CA GLN A 44 -7.06 8.64 12.85
C GLN A 44 -5.94 9.49 12.24
N MET A 45 -5.28 10.34 13.04
CA MET A 45 -4.15 11.15 12.59
C MET A 45 -2.97 10.26 12.16
N LEU A 46 -2.66 9.22 12.95
CA LEU A 46 -1.62 8.25 12.61
C LEU A 46 -1.95 7.49 11.32
N ASN A 47 -3.20 7.09 11.18
CA ASN A 47 -3.66 6.43 9.95
C ASN A 47 -3.50 7.33 8.72
N TYR A 48 -3.84 8.61 8.83
CA TYR A 48 -3.66 9.57 7.73
C TYR A 48 -2.17 9.77 7.41
N ALA A 49 -1.31 9.85 8.41
CA ALA A 49 0.13 10.00 8.25
C ALA A 49 0.73 8.80 7.49
N GLU A 50 0.44 7.58 7.91
CA GLU A 50 0.93 6.38 7.21
C GLU A 50 0.35 6.25 5.80
N GLN A 51 -0.94 6.52 5.62
CA GLN A 51 -1.56 6.52 4.29
C GLN A 51 -0.98 7.58 3.37
N ARG A 52 -0.56 8.73 3.91
CA ARG A 52 0.13 9.76 3.15
C ARG A 52 1.48 9.25 2.67
N ILE A 53 2.30 8.69 3.55
CA ILE A 53 3.59 8.09 3.18
C ILE A 53 3.40 7.02 2.10
N GLN A 54 2.40 6.13 2.25
CA GLN A 54 2.10 5.09 1.27
C GLN A 54 1.63 5.61 -0.09
N ARG A 55 1.13 6.86 -0.17
CA ARG A 55 0.78 7.51 -1.45
C ARG A 55 1.95 8.24 -2.08
N ASP A 56 2.77 8.87 -1.22
CA ASP A 56 3.90 9.69 -1.66
C ASP A 56 5.12 8.84 -2.03
N MET A 57 5.15 7.58 -1.58
CA MET A 57 6.22 6.61 -1.85
C MET A 57 5.68 5.34 -2.48
N GLU A 58 6.36 4.86 -3.50
CA GLU A 58 6.14 3.53 -4.04
C GLU A 58 7.07 2.52 -3.34
N LEU A 59 6.59 1.91 -2.28
CA LEU A 59 7.35 0.95 -1.50
C LEU A 59 7.40 -0.43 -2.19
N LEU A 60 8.59 -0.99 -2.34
CA LEU A 60 8.77 -2.33 -2.94
C LEU A 60 8.02 -3.42 -2.15
N ASN A 61 7.94 -3.29 -0.82
CA ASN A 61 7.24 -4.26 0.02
C ASN A 61 5.69 -4.22 -0.12
N GLN A 62 5.15 -3.21 -0.82
CA GLN A 62 3.73 -3.13 -1.17
C GLN A 62 3.41 -3.86 -2.47
N GLN A 63 4.43 -4.22 -3.26
CA GLN A 63 4.26 -5.04 -4.43
C GLN A 63 4.11 -6.50 -4.02
N ILE A 64 2.90 -7.01 -4.10
CA ILE A 64 2.55 -8.35 -3.64
C ILE A 64 1.80 -9.13 -4.71
N MET A 65 1.83 -10.43 -4.56
CA MET A 65 0.98 -11.36 -5.33
C MET A 65 -0.15 -11.86 -4.43
N ARG A 66 -1.37 -11.77 -4.92
CA ARG A 66 -2.59 -12.30 -4.26
C ARG A 66 -3.26 -13.34 -5.13
N GLY A 67 -3.88 -14.30 -4.48
CA GLY A 67 -4.59 -15.40 -5.09
C GLY A 67 -4.32 -16.72 -4.35
N PRO A 68 -4.69 -17.85 -4.91
CA PRO A 68 -5.38 -17.97 -6.19
C PRO A 68 -6.86 -17.58 -6.13
N TYR A 69 -7.29 -16.82 -7.11
CA TYR A 69 -8.71 -16.55 -7.35
C TYR A 69 -9.28 -17.60 -8.29
N SER A 70 -10.41 -18.20 -7.91
CA SER A 70 -11.06 -19.21 -8.74
C SER A 70 -11.95 -18.55 -9.80
N LEU A 71 -11.74 -18.90 -11.04
CA LEU A 71 -12.49 -18.43 -12.19
C LEU A 71 -13.32 -19.60 -12.76
N ALA A 72 -14.62 -19.40 -12.90
CA ALA A 72 -15.50 -20.42 -13.50
C ALA A 72 -15.46 -20.39 -15.04
N ALA A 73 -15.78 -21.50 -15.67
CA ALA A 73 -15.93 -21.57 -17.13
C ALA A 73 -17.04 -20.61 -17.60
N GLY A 74 -16.84 -19.97 -18.74
CA GLY A 74 -17.76 -18.99 -19.31
C GLY A 74 -17.70 -17.59 -18.66
N VAL A 75 -17.02 -17.43 -17.53
CA VAL A 75 -16.82 -16.15 -16.87
C VAL A 75 -15.57 -15.49 -17.43
N ASN A 76 -15.65 -14.22 -17.76
CA ASN A 76 -14.53 -13.41 -18.25
C ASN A 76 -14.16 -12.25 -17.31
N GLN A 77 -14.68 -12.26 -16.09
CA GLN A 77 -14.51 -11.18 -15.13
C GLN A 77 -14.02 -11.71 -13.79
N LEU A 78 -13.01 -11.06 -13.21
CA LEU A 78 -12.52 -11.28 -11.87
C LEU A 78 -12.62 -9.98 -11.08
N ALA A 79 -13.37 -9.98 -10.00
CA ALA A 79 -13.40 -8.85 -9.08
C ALA A 79 -12.26 -8.97 -8.05
N VAL A 80 -11.43 -7.95 -8.00
CA VAL A 80 -10.34 -7.84 -7.03
C VAL A 80 -10.69 -6.71 -6.06
N PRO A 81 -10.90 -7.02 -4.76
CA PRO A 81 -11.21 -6.00 -3.78
C PRO A 81 -9.95 -5.14 -3.48
N PRO A 82 -10.12 -3.84 -3.19
CA PRO A 82 -9.00 -2.95 -2.88
C PRO A 82 -8.31 -3.26 -1.55
N SER A 83 -8.94 -4.08 -0.70
CA SER A 83 -8.30 -4.66 0.50
C SER A 83 -7.16 -5.59 0.16
N ASP A 84 -7.24 -6.25 -0.99
CA ASP A 84 -6.21 -7.19 -1.45
C ASP A 84 -5.16 -6.48 -2.30
N ILE A 85 -5.59 -5.79 -3.35
CA ILE A 85 -4.72 -5.06 -4.26
C ILE A 85 -5.39 -3.74 -4.66
N LEU A 86 -4.67 -2.64 -4.48
CA LEU A 86 -5.13 -1.30 -4.85
C LEU A 86 -4.90 -1.01 -6.34
N THR A 87 -3.71 -1.37 -6.84
CA THR A 87 -3.31 -1.14 -8.23
C THR A 87 -2.77 -2.44 -8.81
N ILE A 88 -3.44 -2.94 -9.84
CA ILE A 88 -3.06 -4.18 -10.52
C ILE A 88 -1.99 -3.86 -11.57
N GLN A 89 -0.89 -4.59 -11.55
CA GLN A 89 0.20 -4.51 -12.50
C GLN A 89 0.17 -5.66 -13.49
N ASP A 90 0.13 -6.90 -12.98
CA ASP A 90 0.15 -8.10 -13.78
C ASP A 90 -0.89 -9.11 -13.31
N VAL A 91 -1.32 -9.96 -14.24
CA VAL A 91 -2.23 -11.07 -13.98
C VAL A 91 -1.62 -12.36 -14.52
N LEU A 92 -1.52 -13.37 -13.67
CA LEU A 92 -1.02 -14.70 -13.98
C LEU A 92 -2.19 -15.67 -13.95
N VAL A 93 -2.43 -16.41 -15.02
CA VAL A 93 -3.45 -17.46 -15.04
C VAL A 93 -2.76 -18.82 -15.16
N THR A 94 -3.16 -19.76 -14.32
CA THR A 94 -2.61 -21.11 -14.35
C THR A 94 -3.26 -21.93 -15.48
N ILE A 95 -2.51 -22.18 -16.54
CA ILE A 95 -2.94 -22.95 -17.72
C ILE A 95 -2.15 -24.25 -17.75
N GLY A 96 -2.85 -25.39 -17.70
CA GLY A 96 -2.17 -26.69 -17.69
C GLY A 96 -1.22 -26.90 -16.52
N GLY A 97 -1.48 -26.25 -15.36
CA GLY A 97 -0.61 -26.31 -14.18
C GLY A 97 0.57 -25.32 -14.20
N VAL A 98 0.72 -24.51 -15.26
CA VAL A 98 1.81 -23.54 -15.39
C VAL A 98 1.25 -22.12 -15.25
N PRO A 99 1.77 -21.29 -14.31
CA PRO A 99 1.42 -19.87 -14.23
C PRO A 99 1.87 -19.13 -15.50
N THR A 100 0.93 -18.62 -16.26
CA THR A 100 1.17 -17.93 -17.54
C THR A 100 0.81 -16.46 -17.38
N PRO A 101 1.73 -15.53 -17.66
CA PRO A 101 1.44 -14.10 -17.61
C PRO A 101 0.50 -13.69 -18.75
N MET A 102 -0.47 -12.83 -18.43
CA MET A 102 -1.42 -12.30 -19.38
C MET A 102 -0.91 -10.94 -19.91
N ASN A 103 -1.12 -10.68 -21.20
CA ASN A 103 -0.75 -9.40 -21.78
C ASN A 103 -1.81 -8.33 -21.46
N PRO A 104 -1.42 -7.13 -20.98
CA PRO A 104 -2.35 -6.04 -20.73
C PRO A 104 -2.82 -5.45 -22.06
N VAL A 105 -4.13 -5.21 -22.20
CA VAL A 105 -4.75 -4.57 -23.37
C VAL A 105 -5.78 -3.54 -22.91
N SER A 106 -6.17 -2.66 -23.84
CA SER A 106 -7.24 -1.72 -23.54
C SER A 106 -8.61 -2.43 -23.52
N LYS A 107 -9.52 -1.93 -22.67
CA LYS A 107 -10.90 -2.42 -22.62
C LYS A 107 -11.59 -2.37 -23.99
N ALA A 108 -11.36 -1.28 -24.73
CA ALA A 108 -11.94 -1.12 -26.07
C ALA A 108 -11.48 -2.22 -27.04
N TYR A 109 -10.20 -2.53 -27.04
CA TYR A 109 -9.65 -3.62 -27.84
C TYR A 109 -10.27 -4.97 -27.44
N MET A 110 -10.36 -5.25 -26.14
CA MET A 110 -10.96 -6.49 -25.66
C MET A 110 -12.40 -6.66 -26.11
N LEU A 111 -13.23 -5.63 -25.97
CA LEU A 111 -14.64 -5.67 -26.39
C LEU A 111 -14.81 -5.79 -27.91
N MET A 112 -13.85 -5.28 -28.69
CA MET A 112 -13.85 -5.39 -30.15
C MET A 112 -13.48 -6.80 -30.63
N VAL A 113 -12.47 -7.41 -30.01
CA VAL A 113 -11.93 -8.72 -30.43
C VAL A 113 -12.72 -9.87 -29.81
N TRP A 114 -13.14 -9.75 -28.57
CA TRP A 114 -13.90 -10.76 -27.83
C TRP A 114 -15.20 -10.16 -27.26
N PRO A 115 -16.22 -9.93 -28.12
CA PRO A 115 -17.54 -9.58 -27.62
C PRO A 115 -18.13 -10.70 -26.74
N ALA A 116 -19.21 -10.42 -26.03
CA ALA A 116 -19.84 -11.39 -25.11
C ALA A 116 -20.24 -12.72 -25.78
N SER A 117 -20.39 -12.75 -27.11
CA SER A 117 -20.68 -13.94 -27.92
C SER A 117 -19.44 -14.63 -28.48
N ALA A 118 -18.23 -14.21 -28.09
CA ALA A 118 -17.00 -14.82 -28.61
C ALA A 118 -16.88 -16.27 -28.15
N ALA A 119 -16.25 -17.11 -28.98
CA ALA A 119 -15.98 -18.50 -28.63
C ALA A 119 -15.05 -18.58 -27.39
N PRO A 120 -15.38 -19.45 -26.42
CA PRO A 120 -14.55 -19.62 -25.25
C PRO A 120 -13.20 -20.26 -25.62
N GLY A 121 -12.18 -19.94 -24.84
CA GLY A 121 -10.83 -20.46 -25.01
C GLY A 121 -9.91 -20.12 -23.85
N PRO A 122 -8.65 -20.59 -23.86
CA PRO A 122 -7.70 -20.25 -22.81
C PRO A 122 -7.41 -18.75 -22.82
N PRO A 123 -7.36 -18.10 -21.65
CA PRO A 123 -7.12 -16.67 -21.55
C PRO A 123 -5.72 -16.29 -22.03
N LYS A 124 -5.59 -15.15 -22.70
CA LYS A 124 -4.31 -14.66 -23.27
C LYS A 124 -4.03 -13.20 -22.87
N VAL A 125 -5.07 -12.44 -22.64
CA VAL A 125 -4.98 -11.00 -22.39
C VAL A 125 -5.88 -10.60 -21.23
N PHE A 126 -5.58 -9.45 -20.62
CA PHE A 126 -6.45 -8.86 -19.62
C PHE A 126 -6.63 -7.37 -19.84
N ALA A 127 -7.74 -6.84 -19.38
CA ALA A 127 -8.00 -5.40 -19.30
C ALA A 127 -8.57 -5.04 -17.94
N LEU A 128 -8.35 -3.82 -17.49
CA LEU A 128 -8.86 -3.33 -16.22
C LEU A 128 -10.10 -2.47 -16.41
N GLN A 129 -11.06 -2.63 -15.51
CA GLN A 129 -12.28 -1.85 -15.43
C GLN A 129 -12.59 -1.53 -13.98
N GLY A 130 -13.13 -0.34 -13.71
CA GLY A 130 -13.72 -0.02 -12.39
C GLY A 130 -14.95 -0.89 -12.13
N GLY A 131 -15.15 -1.24 -10.87
CA GLY A 131 -16.30 -2.05 -10.44
C GLY A 131 -17.63 -1.33 -10.69
N ASP A 132 -18.67 -2.11 -10.96
CA ASP A 132 -20.04 -1.62 -11.05
C ASP A 132 -20.69 -1.59 -9.65
N ALA A 133 -21.29 -0.46 -9.29
CA ALA A 133 -21.98 -0.26 -8.03
C ALA A 133 -23.12 -1.25 -7.79
N ALA A 134 -23.73 -1.76 -8.85
CA ALA A 134 -24.91 -2.62 -8.74
C ALA A 134 -24.57 -4.08 -8.41
N THR A 135 -23.41 -4.57 -8.86
CA THR A 135 -23.06 -5.99 -8.80
C THR A 135 -21.88 -6.32 -7.89
N GLN A 136 -20.92 -5.42 -7.73
CA GLN A 136 -19.66 -5.74 -7.03
C GLN A 136 -19.13 -4.61 -6.14
N GLY A 137 -19.91 -3.56 -5.94
CA GLY A 137 -19.50 -2.37 -5.19
C GLY A 137 -18.55 -1.45 -5.97
N LEU A 138 -18.63 -0.14 -5.69
CA LEU A 138 -17.79 0.90 -6.33
C LEU A 138 -16.30 0.75 -6.07
N THR A 139 -15.93 -0.08 -5.13
CA THR A 139 -14.55 -0.17 -4.62
C THR A 139 -13.71 -1.26 -5.30
N SER A 140 -14.34 -2.23 -6.00
CA SER A 140 -13.60 -3.34 -6.62
C SER A 140 -13.03 -2.94 -7.99
N THR A 141 -11.83 -3.45 -8.29
CA THR A 141 -11.28 -3.41 -9.65
C THR A 141 -11.64 -4.72 -10.36
N ILE A 142 -12.25 -4.62 -11.53
CA ILE A 142 -12.60 -5.78 -12.35
C ILE A 142 -11.48 -6.02 -13.36
N VAL A 143 -10.94 -7.23 -13.34
CA VAL A 143 -10.05 -7.74 -14.39
C VAL A 143 -10.91 -8.46 -15.40
N LEU A 144 -10.94 -7.94 -16.62
CA LEU A 144 -11.55 -8.60 -17.77
C LEU A 144 -10.52 -9.52 -18.42
N LEU A 145 -10.90 -10.77 -18.70
CA LEU A 145 -10.05 -11.75 -19.35
C LEU A 145 -10.57 -12.03 -20.76
N GLY A 146 -9.68 -12.22 -21.69
CA GLY A 146 -10.01 -12.56 -23.08
C GLY A 146 -9.15 -13.67 -23.64
N PRO A 147 -9.77 -14.62 -24.38
CA PRO A 147 -11.19 -14.86 -24.63
C PRO A 147 -11.98 -15.29 -23.38
N PRO A 148 -13.33 -15.42 -23.44
CA PRO A 148 -14.13 -16.04 -22.38
C PRO A 148 -13.58 -17.45 -22.06
N LEU A 149 -13.58 -17.80 -20.77
CA LEU A 149 -12.91 -19.01 -20.30
C LEU A 149 -13.62 -20.29 -20.76
N ASP A 150 -12.88 -21.24 -21.34
CA ASP A 150 -13.39 -22.55 -21.77
C ASP A 150 -13.53 -23.55 -20.61
N GLN A 151 -12.76 -23.39 -19.55
CA GLN A 151 -12.76 -24.24 -18.36
C GLN A 151 -12.46 -23.41 -17.11
N PRO A 152 -12.61 -23.98 -15.91
CA PRO A 152 -12.19 -23.29 -14.68
C PRO A 152 -10.68 -23.07 -14.64
N TYR A 153 -10.28 -21.86 -14.26
CA TYR A 153 -8.88 -21.48 -14.08
C TYR A 153 -8.62 -20.88 -12.69
N GLN A 154 -7.36 -20.86 -12.32
CA GLN A 154 -6.90 -20.11 -11.15
C GLN A 154 -6.06 -18.92 -11.62
N ALA A 155 -6.34 -17.75 -11.06
CA ALA A 155 -5.62 -16.52 -11.34
C ALA A 155 -4.91 -16.00 -10.10
N ASN A 156 -3.68 -15.54 -10.27
CA ASN A 156 -2.96 -14.75 -9.29
C ASN A 156 -2.82 -13.34 -9.85
N VAL A 157 -2.97 -12.35 -9.00
CA VAL A 157 -2.86 -10.94 -9.38
C VAL A 157 -1.65 -10.35 -8.66
N ILE A 158 -0.79 -9.68 -9.41
CA ILE A 158 0.36 -8.96 -8.90
C ILE A 158 0.05 -7.47 -8.95
N GLY A 159 0.35 -6.78 -7.87
CA GLY A 159 0.10 -5.36 -7.80
C GLY A 159 0.47 -4.76 -6.47
N GLN A 160 0.13 -3.49 -6.31
CA GLN A 160 0.38 -2.77 -5.07
C GLN A 160 -0.80 -2.93 -4.12
N ALA A 161 -0.51 -3.37 -2.89
CA ALA A 161 -1.44 -3.40 -1.78
C ALA A 161 -1.06 -2.37 -0.73
N ARG A 162 -2.05 -1.89 0.00
CA ARG A 162 -1.78 -1.09 1.19
C ARG A 162 -1.34 -1.99 2.34
N SER A 163 -0.22 -1.65 2.94
CA SER A 163 0.20 -2.28 4.19
C SER A 163 -0.75 -1.86 5.33
N PRO A 164 -1.02 -2.75 6.30
CA PRO A 164 -1.72 -2.37 7.52
C PRO A 164 -1.03 -1.17 8.17
N THR A 165 -1.84 -0.25 8.70
CA THR A 165 -1.32 0.91 9.42
C THR A 165 -1.11 0.58 10.90
N LEU A 166 -0.20 1.30 11.56
CA LEU A 166 0.07 1.16 12.99
C LEU A 166 -1.20 1.46 13.82
N ALA A 167 -2.04 2.37 13.31
CA ALA A 167 -3.34 2.69 13.91
C ALA A 167 -4.30 1.49 14.00
N SER A 168 -4.14 0.47 13.15
CA SER A 168 -4.95 -0.76 13.23
C SER A 168 -4.69 -1.57 14.52
N TYR A 169 -3.57 -1.32 15.18
CA TYR A 169 -3.21 -1.96 16.44
C TYR A 169 -3.62 -1.16 17.69
N ALA A 170 -4.20 0.04 17.53
CA ALA A 170 -4.51 0.97 18.62
C ALA A 170 -5.34 0.35 19.76
N THR A 171 -6.26 -0.56 19.43
CA THR A 171 -7.18 -1.20 20.39
C THR A 171 -6.85 -2.66 20.67
N SER A 172 -5.74 -3.17 20.15
CA SER A 172 -5.35 -4.57 20.30
C SER A 172 -4.26 -4.73 21.37
N VAL A 173 -4.10 -5.95 21.85
CA VAL A 173 -2.96 -6.34 22.72
C VAL A 173 -1.61 -6.18 21.99
N ASP A 174 -1.65 -5.97 20.69
CA ASP A 174 -0.48 -5.81 19.84
C ASP A 174 0.07 -4.37 19.81
N ALA A 175 -0.59 -3.41 20.47
CA ALA A 175 -0.20 -2.00 20.48
C ALA A 175 1.24 -1.74 20.94
N ASP A 176 1.78 -2.60 21.80
CA ASP A 176 3.15 -2.53 22.34
C ASP A 176 4.15 -3.43 21.62
N THR A 177 3.68 -4.37 20.80
CA THR A 177 4.52 -5.44 20.23
C THR A 177 4.62 -5.39 18.72
N LYS A 178 3.57 -4.94 18.02
CA LYS A 178 3.55 -4.88 16.56
C LYS A 178 4.11 -3.59 16.02
N SER A 179 4.81 -3.71 14.93
CA SER A 179 5.33 -2.59 14.14
C SER A 179 4.97 -2.77 12.67
N THR A 180 4.99 -1.68 11.91
CA THR A 180 4.85 -1.69 10.46
C THR A 180 6.22 -1.56 9.80
N TRP A 181 6.29 -1.80 8.51
CA TRP A 181 7.53 -1.57 7.77
C TRP A 181 7.97 -0.10 7.88
N ILE A 182 7.03 0.83 7.75
CA ILE A 182 7.29 2.28 7.85
C ILE A 182 7.81 2.61 9.26
N SER A 183 7.16 2.12 10.30
CA SER A 183 7.55 2.41 11.69
C SER A 183 8.91 1.80 12.08
N THR A 184 9.38 0.80 11.33
CA THR A 184 10.67 0.14 11.57
C THR A 184 11.80 0.80 10.80
N TRP A 185 11.58 1.14 9.53
CA TRP A 185 12.64 1.58 8.62
C TRP A 185 12.64 3.09 8.36
N LEU A 186 11.50 3.77 8.55
CA LEU A 186 11.32 5.21 8.34
C LEU A 186 10.61 5.86 9.54
N PRO A 187 11.10 5.64 10.78
CA PRO A 187 10.43 6.15 11.98
C PRO A 187 10.40 7.69 12.05
N ASP A 188 11.46 8.35 11.62
CA ASP A 188 11.60 9.80 11.54
C ASP A 188 10.58 10.43 10.57
N LEU A 189 10.44 9.85 9.38
CA LEU A 189 9.45 10.27 8.39
C LEU A 189 8.03 10.12 8.95
N LEU A 190 7.74 9.00 9.63
CA LEU A 190 6.43 8.74 10.24
C LEU A 190 6.11 9.75 11.33
N VAL A 191 7.05 10.05 12.23
CA VAL A 191 6.86 11.05 13.28
C VAL A 191 6.59 12.44 12.68
N MET A 192 7.36 12.86 11.68
CA MET A 192 7.14 14.16 11.03
C MET A 192 5.78 14.22 10.32
N ALA A 193 5.39 13.16 9.62
CA ALA A 193 4.06 13.07 9.02
C ALA A 193 2.93 13.18 10.06
N CYS A 194 3.07 12.56 11.23
CA CYS A 194 2.10 12.68 12.32
C CYS A 194 2.04 14.11 12.86
N MET A 195 3.20 14.78 13.03
CA MET A 195 3.26 16.13 13.58
C MET A 195 2.58 17.16 12.68
N ILE A 196 2.50 16.96 11.38
CA ILE A 196 1.74 17.80 10.46
C ILE A 196 0.25 17.80 10.84
N TYR A 197 -0.34 16.62 11.06
CA TYR A 197 -1.75 16.49 11.43
C TYR A 197 -2.02 16.98 12.85
N VAL A 198 -1.11 16.73 13.78
CA VAL A 198 -1.17 17.22 15.16
C VAL A 198 -1.13 18.74 15.19
N SER A 199 -0.22 19.37 14.44
CA SER A 199 -0.14 20.83 14.36
C SER A 199 -1.39 21.45 13.73
N ALA A 200 -2.01 20.79 12.75
CA ALA A 200 -3.27 21.24 12.16
C ALA A 200 -4.41 21.24 13.20
N TYR A 201 -4.50 20.20 14.05
CA TYR A 201 -5.46 20.14 15.14
C TYR A 201 -5.25 21.29 16.16
N GLN A 202 -4.00 21.62 16.49
CA GLN A 202 -3.67 22.70 17.43
C GLN A 202 -4.16 24.07 16.93
N ARG A 203 -4.15 24.32 15.65
CA ARG A 203 -4.59 25.60 15.06
C ARG A 203 -6.08 25.82 15.20
N ASP A 204 -6.89 24.76 15.14
CA ASP A 204 -8.35 24.86 15.26
C ASP A 204 -8.81 25.26 16.67
N PHE A 205 -7.98 25.05 17.71
CA PHE A 205 -8.30 25.42 19.08
C PHE A 205 -8.00 26.91 19.45
N GLY A 206 -7.70 27.76 18.47
CA GLY A 206 -7.70 29.20 18.63
C GLY A 206 -6.68 29.76 19.61
N ARG A 207 -5.55 29.11 19.84
CA ARG A 207 -4.44 29.68 20.60
C ARG A 207 -3.77 30.77 19.75
N GLN A 208 -4.01 32.03 20.14
CA GLN A 208 -3.46 33.24 19.50
C GLN A 208 -1.91 33.32 19.51
N SER A 209 -1.23 32.44 20.20
CA SER A 209 0.24 32.37 20.26
C SER A 209 0.85 31.31 19.33
N ASP A 210 0.05 30.71 18.48
CA ASP A 210 0.54 29.64 17.62
C ASP A 210 1.27 30.25 16.41
N ASP A 211 2.54 29.87 16.27
CA ASP A 211 3.36 30.32 15.16
C ASP A 211 2.89 29.61 13.89
N PRO A 212 2.31 30.32 12.91
CA PRO A 212 1.88 29.71 11.65
C PRO A 212 3.04 29.05 10.88
N GLN A 213 4.28 29.28 11.27
CA GLN A 213 5.46 28.70 10.66
C GLN A 213 5.73 27.26 11.12
N MET A 214 5.18 26.79 12.25
CA MET A 214 5.44 25.43 12.74
C MET A 214 4.92 24.36 11.77
N ALA A 215 3.71 24.49 11.27
CA ALA A 215 3.16 23.52 10.31
C ALA A 215 3.96 23.50 8.99
N VAL A 216 4.41 24.66 8.54
CA VAL A 216 5.27 24.80 7.36
C VAL A 216 6.65 24.15 7.61
N SER A 217 7.17 24.30 8.83
CA SER A 217 8.45 23.67 9.22
C SER A 217 8.36 22.14 9.23
N TYR A 218 7.28 21.56 9.80
CA TYR A 218 7.07 20.09 9.78
C TYR A 218 6.88 19.58 8.36
N GLU A 219 6.14 20.29 7.52
CA GLU A 219 5.98 19.92 6.13
C GLU A 219 7.31 19.94 5.37
N ALA A 220 8.13 20.99 5.57
CA ALA A 220 9.44 21.09 4.93
C ALA A 220 10.39 19.95 5.37
N GLN A 221 10.38 19.61 6.67
CA GLN A 221 11.16 18.48 7.18
C GLN A 221 10.66 17.14 6.61
N TYR A 222 9.33 16.96 6.55
CA TYR A 222 8.73 15.77 5.94
C TYR A 222 9.17 15.61 4.49
N GLN A 223 9.11 16.67 3.69
CA GLN A 223 9.52 16.64 2.28
C GLN A 223 11.00 16.32 2.13
N GLY A 224 11.87 16.89 2.97
CA GLY A 224 13.31 16.58 2.95
C GLY A 224 13.61 15.10 3.28
N LEU A 225 12.90 14.53 4.27
CA LEU A 225 13.02 13.11 4.63
C LEU A 225 12.45 12.21 3.52
N LEU A 226 11.31 12.61 2.93
CA LEU A 226 10.66 11.90 1.85
C LEU A 226 11.55 11.78 0.62
N ASP A 227 12.24 12.85 0.23
CA ASP A 227 13.20 12.84 -0.88
C ASP A 227 14.36 11.86 -0.64
N GLY A 228 14.85 11.82 0.61
CA GLY A 228 15.88 10.86 1.01
C GLY A 228 15.39 9.41 0.93
N ALA A 229 14.20 9.16 1.46
CA ALA A 229 13.57 7.84 1.47
C ALA A 229 13.23 7.36 0.05
N ASN A 230 12.73 8.23 -0.81
CA ASN A 230 12.45 7.92 -2.23
C ASN A 230 13.72 7.54 -3.00
N LYS A 231 14.84 8.21 -2.76
CA LYS A 231 16.14 7.85 -3.37
C LYS A 231 16.58 6.46 -2.93
N GLN A 232 16.40 6.12 -1.65
CA GLN A 232 16.75 4.81 -1.13
C GLN A 232 15.85 3.70 -1.70
N GLU A 233 14.54 3.93 -1.77
CA GLU A 233 13.60 2.97 -2.37
C GLU A 233 13.83 2.81 -3.89
N PHE A 234 14.16 3.90 -4.58
CA PHE A 234 14.54 3.83 -5.99
C PHE A 234 15.79 2.96 -6.20
N GLN A 235 16.82 3.09 -5.35
CA GLN A 235 18.00 2.22 -5.41
C GLN A 235 17.65 0.75 -5.15
N ARG A 236 16.81 0.46 -4.15
CA ARG A 236 16.34 -0.91 -3.86
C ARG A 236 15.57 -1.52 -5.03
N ARG A 237 14.68 -0.73 -5.67
CA ARG A 237 13.94 -1.17 -6.86
C ARG A 237 14.87 -1.42 -8.03
N TRP A 238 15.80 -0.50 -8.26
CA TRP A 238 16.80 -0.67 -9.32
C TRP A 238 17.63 -1.94 -9.15
N GLU A 239 18.04 -2.26 -7.92
CA GLU A 239 18.76 -3.49 -7.62
C GLU A 239 17.89 -4.75 -7.79
N ALA A 240 16.59 -4.64 -7.54
CA ALA A 240 15.64 -5.73 -7.70
C ALA A 240 15.17 -5.92 -9.15
N ASP A 241 15.29 -4.89 -10.00
CA ASP A 241 14.86 -4.97 -11.39
C ASP A 241 15.75 -5.89 -12.23
N ALA A 242 15.13 -6.51 -13.24
CA ALA A 242 15.79 -7.42 -14.16
C ALA A 242 17.01 -6.80 -14.87
N TRP A 243 17.08 -5.49 -14.95
CA TRP A 243 18.19 -4.77 -15.53
C TRP A 243 19.48 -4.91 -14.70
N SER A 244 19.41 -4.82 -13.37
CA SER A 244 20.56 -5.04 -12.47
C SER A 244 20.76 -6.52 -12.16
N ALA A 245 19.66 -7.27 -12.12
CA ALA A 245 19.61 -8.71 -11.96
C ALA A 245 19.82 -9.48 -13.28
N MET A 246 20.12 -8.82 -14.38
CA MET A 246 20.54 -9.51 -15.59
C MET A 246 21.76 -10.34 -15.24
N ALA A 247 21.49 -11.57 -14.75
CA ALA A 247 22.45 -12.65 -14.84
C ALA A 247 23.04 -12.54 -16.23
N LYS A 248 24.35 -12.39 -16.32
CA LYS A 248 25.07 -12.40 -17.59
C LYS A 248 24.35 -13.36 -18.50
N SER A 249 23.79 -12.86 -19.59
CA SER A 249 23.06 -13.64 -20.57
C SER A 249 23.77 -14.99 -20.68
N PRO A 250 23.08 -16.14 -20.54
CA PRO A 250 23.73 -17.40 -20.71
C PRO A 250 24.42 -17.33 -22.07
N VAL A 251 25.72 -17.22 -22.01
CA VAL A 251 26.53 -17.18 -23.22
C VAL A 251 26.12 -18.43 -23.95
N ALA A 252 25.45 -18.27 -25.08
CA ALA A 252 25.10 -19.38 -25.94
C ALA A 252 26.39 -20.14 -26.18
N THR A 253 26.53 -21.28 -25.54
CA THR A 253 27.67 -22.17 -25.74
C THR A 253 27.59 -22.53 -27.21
N PRO A 254 28.54 -22.16 -28.06
CA PRO A 254 28.48 -22.57 -29.45
C PRO A 254 28.53 -24.07 -29.45
N THR A 255 27.42 -24.70 -29.87
CA THR A 255 27.39 -26.12 -30.20
C THR A 255 28.36 -26.32 -31.36
N ARG A 256 29.48 -27.00 -31.07
CA ARG A 256 30.37 -27.56 -32.09
C ARG A 256 29.67 -28.72 -32.78
#